data_b774a79a5426b006a7a541592f2098f7
#
_entry.id   b774a79a5426b006a7a541592f2098f7
#
_cell.length_a   1.000
_cell.length_b   1.000
_cell.length_c   1.000
_cell.angle_alpha   90.00
_cell.angle_beta   90.00
_cell.angle_gamma   90.00
#
_symmetry.space_group_name_H-M   'P 1'
#
loop_
_entity.id
_entity.type
_entity.pdbx_description
1 polymer ?
#
loop_
_entity_poly.entity_id
_entity_poly.type
_entity_poly.pdbx_seq_one_letter_code
_entity_poly.pdbx_strand_id
1 'polypeptide(L)'
;PRPRARWVLAPPPDAAAVAALRDGLKLPEAVCRLLAARGHVDGELVRRYLRPRLEQLHAPTRLGGVEIAARRLADAVRRGETVLVHGDYDVDGMSSTALMTRVLRSVGGRVVPFIPHRLTDGYDLTDAGVRAAIDAGASVVLTCD
;
A
#
# COMPACT_ATOMS: atom_id res chain seq x y z
N PRO A 1 1.20 -27.11 29.36
CA PRO A 1 2.55 -26.60 29.21
C PRO A 1 2.69 -25.86 27.88
N ARG A 2 3.08 -24.60 27.91
CA ARG A 2 3.37 -23.85 26.67
C ARG A 2 4.58 -24.51 25.99
N PRO A 3 4.56 -24.73 24.65
CA PRO A 3 5.72 -25.25 23.94
C PRO A 3 6.90 -24.28 24.15
N ARG A 4 8.07 -24.82 24.49
CA ARG A 4 9.30 -24.02 24.62
C ARG A 4 9.66 -23.48 23.24
N ALA A 5 9.73 -22.16 23.10
CA ALA A 5 10.20 -21.52 21.87
C ALA A 5 11.63 -22.00 21.56
N ARG A 6 11.85 -22.46 20.31
CA ARG A 6 13.17 -22.84 19.81
C ARG A 6 13.66 -21.75 18.87
N TRP A 7 14.79 -21.16 19.20
CA TRP A 7 15.46 -20.23 18.29
C TRP A 7 16.10 -20.99 17.14
N VAL A 8 15.80 -20.58 15.91
CA VAL A 8 16.42 -21.09 14.69
C VAL A 8 17.05 -19.91 13.99
N LEU A 9 18.40 -19.91 13.91
CA LEU A 9 19.13 -18.91 13.15
C LEU A 9 19.13 -19.29 11.68
N ALA A 10 18.86 -18.32 10.82
CA ALA A 10 19.03 -18.50 9.39
C ALA A 10 20.50 -18.77 9.05
N PRO A 11 20.80 -19.56 8.00
CA PRO A 11 22.18 -19.76 7.57
C PRO A 11 22.81 -18.41 7.18
N PRO A 12 24.13 -18.26 7.34
CA PRO A 12 24.81 -17.05 6.92
C PRO A 12 24.67 -16.85 5.41
N PRO A 13 24.52 -15.60 4.94
CA PRO A 13 24.49 -15.31 3.52
C PRO A 13 25.83 -15.62 2.85
N ASP A 14 25.80 -15.81 1.52
CA ASP A 14 27.01 -16.01 0.73
C ASP A 14 27.99 -14.86 0.90
N ALA A 15 29.22 -15.17 1.29
CA ALA A 15 30.26 -14.20 1.57
C ALA A 15 30.69 -13.42 0.32
N ALA A 16 30.67 -14.06 -0.87
CA ALA A 16 31.00 -13.39 -2.13
C ALA A 16 29.95 -12.36 -2.50
N ALA A 17 28.67 -12.67 -2.33
CA ALA A 17 27.57 -11.72 -2.55
C ALA A 17 27.65 -10.53 -1.58
N VAL A 18 27.96 -10.76 -0.31
CA VAL A 18 28.16 -9.69 0.69
C VAL A 18 29.32 -8.78 0.29
N ALA A 19 30.45 -9.35 -0.11
CA ALA A 19 31.61 -8.58 -0.56
C ALA A 19 31.30 -7.75 -1.81
N ALA A 20 30.63 -8.33 -2.81
CA ALA A 20 30.22 -7.63 -4.03
C ALA A 20 29.31 -6.44 -3.73
N LEU A 21 28.33 -6.60 -2.86
CA LEU A 21 27.45 -5.50 -2.43
C LEU A 21 28.22 -4.41 -1.69
N ARG A 22 29.10 -4.80 -0.75
CA ARG A 22 29.92 -3.83 0.00
C ARG A 22 30.80 -3.02 -0.92
N ASP A 23 31.52 -3.67 -1.82
CA ASP A 23 32.51 -3.03 -2.69
C ASP A 23 31.85 -2.20 -3.80
N GLY A 24 30.69 -2.67 -4.32
CA GLY A 24 29.92 -1.98 -5.36
C GLY A 24 29.06 -0.84 -4.87
N LEU A 25 28.53 -0.92 -3.65
CA LEU A 25 27.58 0.08 -3.13
C LEU A 25 28.17 0.94 -2.00
N LYS A 26 29.33 0.58 -1.47
CA LYS A 26 29.97 1.26 -0.33
C LYS A 26 29.07 1.32 0.92
N LEU A 27 28.27 0.27 1.12
CA LEU A 27 27.40 0.12 2.28
C LEU A 27 28.12 -0.58 3.44
N PRO A 28 27.70 -0.33 4.69
CA PRO A 28 28.19 -1.06 5.84
C PRO A 28 27.99 -2.58 5.67
N GLU A 29 28.95 -3.37 6.10
CA GLU A 29 28.90 -4.84 5.94
C GLU A 29 27.63 -5.46 6.54
N ALA A 30 27.20 -4.99 7.71
CA ALA A 30 25.97 -5.48 8.34
C ALA A 30 24.72 -5.30 7.45
N VAL A 31 24.64 -4.18 6.71
CA VAL A 31 23.56 -3.93 5.75
C VAL A 31 23.69 -4.87 4.55
N CYS A 32 24.90 -5.07 4.02
CA CYS A 32 25.14 -5.99 2.91
C CYS A 32 24.77 -7.43 3.29
N ARG A 33 25.13 -7.86 4.51
CA ARG A 33 24.74 -9.17 5.03
C ARG A 33 23.23 -9.33 5.14
N LEU A 34 22.53 -8.32 5.65
CA LEU A 34 21.07 -8.34 5.74
C LEU A 34 20.40 -8.41 4.37
N LEU A 35 20.87 -7.63 3.42
CA LEU A 35 20.37 -7.64 2.04
C LEU A 35 20.61 -8.99 1.37
N ALA A 36 21.82 -9.53 1.45
CA ALA A 36 22.16 -10.83 0.88
C ALA A 36 21.37 -11.98 1.53
N ALA A 37 21.17 -11.93 2.86
CA ALA A 37 20.34 -12.91 3.58
C ALA A 37 18.87 -12.89 3.15
N ARG A 38 18.39 -11.78 2.58
CA ARG A 38 17.04 -11.61 2.02
C ARG A 38 16.99 -11.85 0.50
N GLY A 39 18.08 -12.34 -0.10
CA GLY A 39 18.16 -12.63 -1.53
C GLY A 39 18.43 -11.41 -2.42
N HIS A 40 18.69 -10.24 -1.85
CA HIS A 40 19.06 -9.05 -2.59
C HIS A 40 20.58 -9.03 -2.86
N VAL A 41 21.01 -9.66 -3.94
CA VAL A 41 22.43 -9.83 -4.30
C VAL A 41 22.86 -9.02 -5.54
N ASP A 42 21.90 -8.53 -6.34
CA ASP A 42 22.17 -7.66 -7.48
C ASP A 42 22.33 -6.21 -7.01
N GLY A 43 23.52 -5.64 -7.23
CA GLY A 43 23.85 -4.29 -6.77
C GLY A 43 22.98 -3.19 -7.39
N GLU A 44 22.53 -3.35 -8.65
CA GLU A 44 21.67 -2.37 -9.30
C GLU A 44 20.23 -2.42 -8.73
N LEU A 45 19.70 -3.63 -8.55
CA LEU A 45 18.40 -3.80 -7.90
C LEU A 45 18.43 -3.31 -6.46
N VAL A 46 19.51 -3.56 -5.70
CA VAL A 46 19.69 -3.03 -4.33
C VAL A 46 19.73 -1.52 -4.33
N ARG A 47 20.43 -0.90 -5.27
CA ARG A 47 20.49 0.58 -5.38
C ARG A 47 19.10 1.17 -5.63
N ARG A 48 18.31 0.55 -6.50
CA ARG A 48 16.92 0.94 -6.77
C ARG A 48 16.03 0.74 -5.55
N TYR A 49 16.17 -0.37 -4.86
CA TYR A 49 15.41 -0.69 -3.63
C TYR A 49 15.69 0.32 -2.50
N LEU A 50 16.95 0.68 -2.30
CA LEU A 50 17.34 1.63 -1.23
C LEU A 50 17.08 3.10 -1.58
N ARG A 51 16.92 3.42 -2.87
CA ARG A 51 16.65 4.78 -3.37
C ARG A 51 15.49 4.76 -4.35
N PRO A 52 14.25 4.50 -3.86
CA PRO A 52 13.09 4.43 -4.73
C PRO A 52 12.81 5.81 -5.35
N ARG A 53 12.39 5.80 -6.62
CA ARG A 53 12.01 6.98 -7.39
C ARG A 53 10.66 6.75 -8.06
N LEU A 54 9.92 7.84 -8.31
CA LEU A 54 8.61 7.76 -8.97
C LEU A 54 8.70 7.16 -10.38
N GLU A 55 9.81 7.42 -11.10
CA GLU A 55 10.05 6.88 -12.44
C GLU A 55 10.22 5.34 -12.46
N GLN A 56 10.40 4.74 -11.28
CA GLN A 56 10.54 3.29 -11.12
C GLN A 56 9.20 2.59 -10.86
N LEU A 57 8.12 3.35 -10.70
CA LEU A 57 6.79 2.80 -10.55
C LEU A 57 6.38 2.04 -11.81
N HIS A 58 5.72 0.93 -11.62
CA HIS A 58 5.11 0.20 -12.72
C HIS A 58 3.92 0.98 -13.31
N ALA A 59 3.65 0.78 -14.59
CA ALA A 59 2.45 1.33 -15.20
C ALA A 59 1.21 0.82 -14.43
N PRO A 60 0.27 1.70 -14.03
CA PRO A 60 -0.93 1.30 -13.28
C PRO A 60 -1.75 0.20 -13.97
N THR A 61 -1.73 0.16 -15.29
CA THR A 61 -2.42 -0.84 -16.13
C THR A 61 -1.94 -2.27 -15.92
N ARG A 62 -0.76 -2.46 -15.25
CA ARG A 62 -0.30 -3.80 -14.85
C ARG A 62 -1.07 -4.38 -13.66
N LEU A 63 -1.81 -3.55 -12.93
CA LEU A 63 -2.71 -4.01 -11.87
C LEU A 63 -4.00 -4.52 -12.50
N GLY A 64 -4.34 -5.79 -12.24
CA GLY A 64 -5.56 -6.40 -12.77
C GLY A 64 -6.80 -5.63 -12.32
N GLY A 65 -7.69 -5.34 -13.27
CA GLY A 65 -8.95 -4.65 -13.01
C GLY A 65 -8.87 -3.13 -12.85
N VAL A 66 -7.68 -2.53 -12.80
CA VAL A 66 -7.53 -1.07 -12.57
C VAL A 66 -8.24 -0.23 -13.62
N GLU A 67 -8.23 -0.65 -14.89
CA GLU A 67 -8.91 0.10 -15.94
C GLU A 67 -10.44 0.08 -15.78
N ILE A 68 -11.00 -1.05 -15.35
CA ILE A 68 -12.45 -1.18 -15.09
C ILE A 68 -12.83 -0.30 -13.91
N ALA A 69 -12.06 -0.35 -12.82
CA ALA A 69 -12.29 0.47 -11.63
C ALA A 69 -12.17 1.98 -11.96
N ALA A 70 -11.12 2.37 -12.69
CA ALA A 70 -10.92 3.76 -13.09
C ALA A 70 -12.06 4.28 -13.98
N ARG A 71 -12.54 3.48 -14.95
CA ARG A 71 -13.71 3.81 -15.77
C ARG A 71 -14.96 3.97 -14.90
N ARG A 72 -15.21 3.05 -13.96
CA ARG A 72 -16.36 3.15 -13.07
C ARG A 72 -16.35 4.42 -12.22
N LEU A 73 -15.18 4.79 -11.69
CA LEU A 73 -15.01 6.05 -10.94
C LEU A 73 -15.22 7.29 -11.83
N ALA A 74 -14.64 7.26 -13.03
CA ALA A 74 -14.85 8.36 -14.00
C ALA A 74 -16.32 8.50 -14.41
N ASP A 75 -17.05 7.39 -14.56
CA ASP A 75 -18.50 7.41 -14.81
C ASP A 75 -19.27 7.98 -13.63
N ALA A 76 -18.90 7.64 -12.39
CA ALA A 76 -19.51 8.20 -11.21
C ALA A 76 -19.33 9.71 -11.15
N VAL A 77 -18.12 10.21 -11.42
CA VAL A 77 -17.86 11.66 -11.50
C VAL A 77 -18.72 12.34 -12.57
N ARG A 78 -18.76 11.79 -13.79
CA ARG A 78 -19.55 12.37 -14.90
C ARG A 78 -21.06 12.42 -14.62
N ARG A 79 -21.58 11.42 -13.91
CA ARG A 79 -23.00 11.31 -13.55
C ARG A 79 -23.35 12.05 -12.27
N GLY A 80 -22.37 12.64 -11.57
CA GLY A 80 -22.58 13.29 -10.28
C GLY A 80 -22.97 12.33 -9.15
N GLU A 81 -22.61 11.05 -9.29
CA GLU A 81 -22.81 10.04 -8.26
C GLU A 81 -21.90 10.33 -7.06
N THR A 82 -22.37 10.01 -5.86
CA THR A 82 -21.56 10.11 -4.66
C THR A 82 -20.68 8.86 -4.51
N VAL A 83 -19.39 9.07 -4.30
CA VAL A 83 -18.39 8.02 -3.98
C VAL A 83 -18.04 8.11 -2.51
N LEU A 84 -18.25 7.03 -1.74
CA LEU A 84 -17.69 6.93 -0.40
C LEU A 84 -16.28 6.31 -0.53
N VAL A 85 -15.27 6.99 0.01
CA VAL A 85 -13.91 6.49 0.12
C VAL A 85 -13.71 5.97 1.54
N HIS A 86 -13.68 4.67 1.69
CA HIS A 86 -13.52 3.96 2.96
C HIS A 86 -12.05 3.58 3.14
N GLY A 87 -11.40 4.14 4.14
CA GLY A 87 -10.04 3.76 4.52
C GLY A 87 -9.99 2.95 5.78
N ASP A 88 -8.78 2.67 6.23
CA ASP A 88 -8.53 2.15 7.57
C ASP A 88 -7.97 3.25 8.49
N TYR A 89 -7.93 2.98 9.79
CA TYR A 89 -7.48 3.90 10.84
C TYR A 89 -5.96 3.97 11.00
N ASP A 90 -5.20 3.22 10.23
CA ASP A 90 -3.75 3.29 10.22
C ASP A 90 -3.20 4.32 9.22
N VAL A 91 -1.89 4.44 9.12
CA VAL A 91 -1.26 5.52 8.34
C VAL A 91 -1.46 5.37 6.84
N ASP A 92 -1.50 4.16 6.31
CA ASP A 92 -1.72 3.93 4.88
C ASP A 92 -3.20 4.03 4.51
N GLY A 93 -4.12 3.51 5.32
CA GLY A 93 -5.55 3.71 5.14
C GLY A 93 -5.96 5.20 5.20
N MET A 94 -5.47 5.96 6.18
CA MET A 94 -5.71 7.41 6.27
C MET A 94 -5.10 8.18 5.08
N SER A 95 -3.88 7.83 4.70
CA SER A 95 -3.16 8.52 3.61
C SER A 95 -3.79 8.25 2.25
N SER A 96 -4.18 7.01 1.97
CA SER A 96 -4.85 6.62 0.73
C SER A 96 -6.26 7.22 0.65
N THR A 97 -7.01 7.27 1.76
CA THR A 97 -8.30 7.95 1.83
C THR A 97 -8.17 9.44 1.52
N ALA A 98 -7.18 10.11 2.10
CA ALA A 98 -6.91 11.51 1.83
C ALA A 98 -6.51 11.74 0.36
N LEU A 99 -5.64 10.89 -0.18
CA LEU A 99 -5.19 10.96 -1.57
C LEU A 99 -6.36 10.78 -2.54
N MET A 100 -7.14 9.70 -2.40
CA MET A 100 -8.26 9.41 -3.29
C MET A 100 -9.36 10.46 -3.20
N THR A 101 -9.66 10.95 -1.98
CA THR A 101 -10.62 12.05 -1.78
C THR A 101 -10.17 13.31 -2.52
N ARG A 102 -8.90 13.68 -2.40
CA ARG A 102 -8.36 14.87 -3.09
C ARG A 102 -8.38 14.72 -4.60
N VAL A 103 -7.93 13.56 -5.11
CA VAL A 103 -7.91 13.28 -6.56
C VAL A 103 -9.31 13.31 -7.14
N LEU A 104 -10.27 12.60 -6.56
CA LEU A 104 -11.64 12.58 -7.08
C LEU A 104 -12.31 13.95 -7.00
N ARG A 105 -12.10 14.71 -5.93
CA ARG A 105 -12.62 16.09 -5.81
C ARG A 105 -11.98 17.04 -6.82
N SER A 106 -10.69 16.89 -7.15
CA SER A 106 -10.01 17.75 -8.12
C SER A 106 -10.57 17.61 -9.55
N VAL A 107 -11.21 16.48 -9.85
CA VAL A 107 -11.90 16.24 -11.13
C VAL A 107 -13.42 16.43 -11.05
N GLY A 108 -13.90 17.07 -9.97
CA GLY A 108 -15.32 17.42 -9.80
C GLY A 108 -16.19 16.32 -9.16
N GLY A 109 -15.59 15.26 -8.61
CA GLY A 109 -16.33 14.19 -7.95
C GLY A 109 -16.95 14.58 -6.62
N ARG A 110 -18.14 14.03 -6.34
CA ARG A 110 -18.80 14.11 -5.02
C ARG A 110 -18.24 12.98 -4.15
N VAL A 111 -17.49 13.34 -3.12
CA VAL A 111 -16.73 12.35 -2.31
C VAL A 111 -16.96 12.55 -0.83
N VAL A 112 -17.34 11.47 -0.17
CA VAL A 112 -17.47 11.38 1.29
C VAL A 112 -16.35 10.43 1.79
N PRO A 113 -15.35 10.93 2.53
CA PRO A 113 -14.36 10.08 3.16
C PRO A 113 -14.94 9.45 4.43
N PHE A 114 -14.60 8.21 4.69
CA PHE A 114 -14.93 7.50 5.91
C PHE A 114 -13.71 6.74 6.42
N ILE A 115 -13.41 6.89 7.70
CA ILE A 115 -12.39 6.10 8.40
C ILE A 115 -13.04 5.52 9.64
N PRO A 116 -13.02 4.18 9.83
CA PRO A 116 -13.64 3.56 10.99
C PRO A 116 -12.92 3.95 12.28
N HIS A 117 -13.67 4.07 13.36
CA HIS A 117 -13.08 4.28 14.67
C HIS A 117 -12.63 2.94 15.25
N ARG A 118 -11.33 2.84 15.54
CA ARG A 118 -10.65 1.60 15.95
C ARG A 118 -11.34 0.80 17.08
N LEU A 119 -11.93 1.49 18.04
CA LEU A 119 -12.49 0.86 19.22
C LEU A 119 -13.98 0.52 19.10
N THR A 120 -14.72 1.24 18.23
CA THR A 120 -16.18 1.12 18.12
C THR A 120 -16.65 0.46 16.86
N ASP A 121 -15.95 0.68 15.74
CA ASP A 121 -16.43 0.27 14.43
C ASP A 121 -15.76 -1.02 13.92
N GLY A 122 -14.61 -1.39 14.53
CA GLY A 122 -13.86 -2.58 14.14
C GLY A 122 -12.85 -2.32 13.02
N TYR A 123 -12.39 -3.40 12.39
CA TYR A 123 -11.41 -3.41 11.32
C TYR A 123 -12.08 -3.77 9.99
N ASP A 124 -11.53 -3.25 8.86
CA ASP A 124 -12.04 -3.50 7.53
C ASP A 124 -13.43 -2.88 7.24
N LEU A 125 -14.08 -3.28 6.15
CA LEU A 125 -15.41 -2.80 5.79
C LEU A 125 -16.47 -3.39 6.73
N THR A 126 -16.90 -2.61 7.69
CA THR A 126 -17.89 -2.99 8.70
C THR A 126 -19.28 -2.43 8.39
N ASP A 127 -20.26 -2.82 9.19
CA ASP A 127 -21.61 -2.27 9.15
C ASP A 127 -21.65 -0.73 9.31
N ALA A 128 -20.67 -0.16 10.04
CA ALA A 128 -20.54 1.29 10.17
C ALA A 128 -20.19 1.96 8.83
N GLY A 129 -19.25 1.38 8.09
CA GLY A 129 -18.89 1.84 6.75
C GLY A 129 -20.05 1.72 5.74
N VAL A 130 -20.79 0.60 5.80
CA VAL A 130 -21.96 0.38 4.95
C VAL A 130 -23.06 1.41 5.28
N ARG A 131 -23.35 1.65 6.55
CA ARG A 131 -24.32 2.67 6.99
C ARG A 131 -23.90 4.06 6.52
N ALA A 132 -22.63 4.41 6.70
CA ALA A 132 -22.11 5.70 6.22
C ALA A 132 -22.27 5.86 4.70
N ALA A 133 -22.11 4.78 3.92
CA ALA A 133 -22.36 4.81 2.48
C ALA A 133 -23.85 5.04 2.14
N ILE A 134 -24.76 4.38 2.85
CA ILE A 134 -26.20 4.55 2.69
C ILE A 134 -26.62 5.98 3.05
N ASP A 135 -26.17 6.48 4.21
CA ASP A 135 -26.51 7.81 4.71
C ASP A 135 -25.97 8.91 3.79
N ALA A 136 -24.82 8.67 3.17
CA ALA A 136 -24.23 9.56 2.17
C ALA A 136 -24.93 9.49 0.78
N GLY A 137 -25.83 8.55 0.57
CA GLY A 137 -26.42 8.26 -0.74
C GLY A 137 -25.35 7.83 -1.77
N ALA A 138 -24.32 7.13 -1.32
CA ALA A 138 -23.22 6.70 -2.18
C ALA A 138 -23.66 5.59 -3.14
N SER A 139 -23.33 5.75 -4.41
CA SER A 139 -23.53 4.72 -5.45
C SER A 139 -22.30 3.85 -5.66
N VAL A 140 -21.16 4.26 -5.12
CA VAL A 140 -19.88 3.57 -5.20
C VAL A 140 -19.19 3.66 -3.85
N VAL A 141 -18.64 2.53 -3.41
CA VAL A 141 -17.72 2.47 -2.27
C VAL A 141 -16.34 2.08 -2.82
N LEU A 142 -15.35 2.90 -2.53
CA LEU A 142 -13.94 2.64 -2.83
C LEU A 142 -13.23 2.35 -1.51
N THR A 143 -12.76 1.12 -1.33
CA THR A 143 -11.96 0.74 -0.16
C THR A 143 -10.49 1.00 -0.42
N CYS A 144 -9.79 1.51 0.59
CA CYS A 144 -8.37 1.82 0.58
C CYS A 144 -7.70 1.19 1.81
N ASP A 145 -6.95 0.11 1.56
CA ASP A 145 -6.04 -0.52 2.50
C ASP A 145 -5.05 -1.39 1.73
#